data_16b99a04b4337e8575213becebc0b80a
#
_entry.id   16b99a04b4337e8575213becebc0b80a
#
_cell.length_a   1.000
_cell.length_b   1.000
_cell.length_c   1.000
_cell.angle_alpha   90.00
_cell.angle_beta   90.00
_cell.angle_gamma   90.00
#
_symmetry.space_group_name_H-M   'P 1'
#
loop_
_entity.id
_entity.type
_entity.pdbx_description
1 polymer ?
#
loop_
_entity_poly.entity_id
_entity_poly.type
_entity_poly.pdbx_seq_one_letter_code
_entity_poly.pdbx_strand_id
1 'polypeptide(L)'
;MYTENNTFHFTTEGSDAFVPWLRSRAHQLSRDTESSRSYRDGRLTAVTDALEGHLSDMSAMPNSSRHDPFSEGYSAEAADILKLVRYREDPKPLTVAVDFDNTLARSVSSYPEIGEEVPEAFHWLSRWEKSGIRLILWTMRTGDALADALSFCAERGVTFWGVNANPAQVIYPHPASGKCFSHFLIDDTAIGCPLDTKGAVDWSKVGPMTDKAIAAWLA
;
A
#
# COMPACT_ATOMS: atom_id res chain seq x y z
N MET A 1 -3.90 13.53 21.58
CA MET A 1 -4.39 14.67 22.35
C MET A 1 -4.28 15.89 21.46
N TYR A 2 -5.38 16.33 20.84
CA TYR A 2 -5.39 17.52 20.00
C TYR A 2 -5.32 18.74 20.93
N THR A 3 -4.26 19.55 20.79
CA THR A 3 -4.23 20.89 21.36
C THR A 3 -4.72 21.87 20.30
N GLU A 4 -5.51 22.88 20.71
CA GLU A 4 -6.18 23.87 19.85
C GLU A 4 -5.25 24.76 19.00
N ASN A 5 -3.96 24.56 19.04
CA ASN A 5 -2.98 25.19 18.17
C ASN A 5 -2.35 24.12 17.29
N ASN A 6 -2.82 23.91 16.08
CA ASN A 6 -2.34 23.02 15.01
C ASN A 6 -0.80 22.97 14.79
N THR A 7 -0.01 22.97 15.87
CA THR A 7 1.44 22.85 15.83
C THR A 7 1.77 21.36 15.99
N PHE A 8 2.05 20.70 14.88
CA PHE A 8 2.53 19.33 14.89
C PHE A 8 3.95 19.28 15.46
N HIS A 9 4.07 18.88 16.72
CA HIS A 9 5.36 18.54 17.28
C HIS A 9 5.71 17.12 16.91
N PHE A 10 6.65 16.94 15.99
CA PHE A 10 7.28 15.64 15.79
C PHE A 10 8.13 15.32 17.02
N THR A 11 7.64 14.42 17.86
CA THR A 11 8.50 13.80 18.85
C THR A 11 9.47 12.87 18.13
N THR A 12 10.75 12.96 18.46
CA THR A 12 11.85 12.21 17.84
C THR A 12 11.74 10.69 17.98
N GLU A 13 10.80 10.19 18.77
CA GLU A 13 10.63 8.77 19.10
C GLU A 13 9.90 7.90 18.05
N GLY A 14 9.36 8.49 16.99
CA GLY A 14 8.69 7.75 15.90
C GLY A 14 9.27 8.01 14.51
N SER A 15 10.46 8.60 14.42
CA SER A 15 10.99 9.22 13.20
C SER A 15 11.93 8.38 12.36
N ASP A 16 12.18 7.10 12.69
CA ASP A 16 13.33 6.37 12.15
C ASP A 16 13.39 6.22 10.62
N ALA A 17 12.27 6.34 9.93
CA ALA A 17 12.25 6.26 8.46
C ALA A 17 11.90 7.58 7.74
N PHE A 18 11.18 8.50 8.39
CA PHE A 18 10.67 9.70 7.71
C PHE A 18 11.74 10.75 7.46
N VAL A 19 12.54 11.08 8.47
CA VAL A 19 13.66 12.04 8.31
C VAL A 19 14.71 11.52 7.32
N PRO A 20 15.15 10.24 7.40
CA PRO A 20 15.99 9.66 6.35
C PRO A 20 15.37 9.71 4.96
N TRP A 21 14.05 9.47 4.84
CA TRP A 21 13.34 9.58 3.58
C TRP A 21 13.37 11.01 3.03
N LEU A 22 13.05 12.04 3.85
CA LEU A 22 13.12 13.44 3.46
C LEU A 22 14.52 13.83 2.98
N ARG A 23 15.57 13.41 3.68
CA ARG A 23 16.97 13.64 3.29
C ARG A 23 17.30 12.96 1.95
N SER A 24 16.85 11.73 1.75
CA SER A 24 17.00 11.02 0.48
C SER A 24 16.26 11.75 -0.64
N ARG A 25 15.05 12.24 -0.36
CA ARG A 25 14.23 13.01 -1.30
C ARG A 25 14.90 14.32 -1.70
N ALA A 26 15.44 15.07 -0.75
CA ALA A 26 16.21 16.30 -1.03
C ALA A 26 17.40 16.01 -1.95
N HIS A 27 18.14 14.92 -1.68
CA HIS A 27 19.27 14.51 -2.52
C HIS A 27 18.84 14.12 -3.94
N GLN A 28 17.71 13.41 -4.09
CA GLN A 28 17.14 13.06 -5.39
C GLN A 28 16.76 14.31 -6.18
N LEU A 29 16.04 15.25 -5.56
CA LEU A 29 15.62 16.49 -6.19
C LEU A 29 16.80 17.39 -6.59
N SER A 30 17.88 17.41 -5.81
CA SER A 30 19.09 18.18 -6.14
C SER A 30 19.77 17.68 -7.43
N ARG A 31 19.52 16.43 -7.83
CA ARG A 31 20.04 15.81 -9.05
C ARG A 31 19.06 15.79 -10.23
N ASP A 32 17.85 16.26 -10.03
CA ASP A 32 16.85 16.34 -11.09
C ASP A 32 17.28 17.41 -12.10
N THR A 33 17.68 16.98 -13.29
CA THR A 33 18.09 17.85 -14.41
C THR A 33 17.00 18.01 -15.46
N GLU A 34 15.90 17.27 -15.36
CA GLU A 34 14.81 17.27 -16.32
C GLU A 34 13.78 18.36 -16.02
N SER A 35 13.57 18.67 -14.74
CA SER A 35 12.65 19.72 -14.30
C SER A 35 13.25 21.11 -14.45
N SER A 36 12.40 22.13 -14.66
CA SER A 36 12.86 23.51 -14.62
C SER A 36 13.49 23.83 -13.27
N ARG A 37 14.49 24.72 -13.26
CA ARG A 37 15.17 25.09 -12.02
C ARG A 37 14.19 25.62 -10.97
N SER A 38 13.29 26.52 -11.36
CA SER A 38 12.31 27.11 -10.46
C SER A 38 11.35 26.06 -9.86
N TYR A 39 10.86 25.12 -10.66
CA TYR A 39 10.00 24.02 -10.18
C TYR A 39 10.73 23.12 -9.17
N ARG A 40 11.99 22.76 -9.47
CA ARG A 40 12.83 21.96 -8.58
C ARG A 40 13.13 22.69 -7.27
N ASP A 41 13.43 24.00 -7.32
CA ASP A 41 13.70 24.82 -6.14
C ASP A 41 12.46 24.88 -5.24
N GLY A 42 11.24 24.96 -5.79
CA GLY A 42 9.99 24.86 -5.04
C GLY A 42 9.86 23.53 -4.30
N ARG A 43 10.14 22.43 -4.98
CA ARG A 43 10.10 21.09 -4.35
C ARG A 43 11.15 20.93 -3.24
N LEU A 44 12.37 21.42 -3.46
CA LEU A 44 13.43 21.39 -2.43
C LEU A 44 13.05 22.22 -1.21
N THR A 45 12.42 23.38 -1.40
CA THR A 45 11.94 24.22 -0.30
C THR A 45 10.89 23.49 0.51
N ALA A 46 9.91 22.83 -0.12
CA ALA A 46 8.91 22.03 0.59
C ALA A 46 9.53 20.91 1.44
N VAL A 47 10.56 20.22 0.93
CA VAL A 47 11.28 19.19 1.69
C VAL A 47 12.05 19.82 2.87
N THR A 48 12.64 20.98 2.69
CA THR A 48 13.36 21.70 3.76
C THR A 48 12.41 22.13 4.86
N ASP A 49 11.27 22.74 4.52
CA ASP A 49 10.23 23.13 5.48
C ASP A 49 9.74 21.94 6.29
N ALA A 50 9.55 20.78 5.65
CA ALA A 50 9.18 19.54 6.35
C ALA A 50 10.28 19.05 7.30
N LEU A 51 11.56 19.16 6.92
CA LEU A 51 12.70 18.81 7.79
C LEU A 51 12.83 19.73 9.00
N GLU A 52 12.44 21.00 8.85
CA GLU A 52 12.45 22.01 9.91
C GLU A 52 11.18 21.96 10.79
N GLY A 53 10.21 21.10 10.45
CA GLY A 53 8.98 20.92 11.23
C GLY A 53 7.84 21.88 10.88
N HIS A 54 7.94 22.64 9.78
CA HIS A 54 6.94 23.64 9.35
C HIS A 54 5.75 23.05 8.59
N LEU A 55 5.28 21.87 9.00
CA LEU A 55 4.21 21.15 8.28
C LEU A 55 2.86 21.87 8.31
N SER A 56 2.56 22.63 9.37
CA SER A 56 1.34 23.45 9.48
C SER A 56 1.29 24.52 8.40
N ASP A 57 2.44 25.14 8.09
CA ASP A 57 2.55 26.21 7.13
C ASP A 57 2.42 25.70 5.70
N MET A 58 2.86 24.47 5.44
CA MET A 58 2.73 23.81 4.14
C MET A 58 1.27 23.63 3.71
N SER A 59 0.36 23.40 4.67
CA SER A 59 -1.08 23.24 4.38
C SER A 59 -1.81 24.56 4.14
N ALA A 60 -1.22 25.69 4.61
CA ALA A 60 -1.77 27.04 4.53
C ALA A 60 -1.33 27.83 3.29
N MET A 61 -0.42 27.28 2.47
CA MET A 61 0.03 27.96 1.26
C MET A 61 -1.16 28.19 0.31
N PRO A 62 -1.45 29.45 -0.07
CA PRO A 62 -2.57 29.74 -0.95
C PRO A 62 -2.32 29.06 -2.30
N ASN A 63 -3.37 28.44 -2.81
CA ASN A 63 -3.46 28.02 -4.19
C ASN A 63 -3.20 29.30 -5.05
N SER A 64 -1.95 29.53 -5.42
CA SER A 64 -1.61 30.78 -6.12
C SER A 64 -2.33 30.75 -7.45
N SER A 65 -3.18 31.74 -7.69
CA SER A 65 -3.86 31.96 -8.97
C SER A 65 -2.92 32.31 -10.12
N ARG A 66 -1.61 32.27 -9.88
CA ARG A 66 -0.53 32.44 -10.86
C ARG A 66 0.17 31.10 -11.04
N HIS A 67 0.13 30.59 -12.25
CA HIS A 67 0.93 29.45 -12.70
C HIS A 67 2.41 29.84 -12.73
N ASP A 68 3.06 29.80 -11.58
CA ASP A 68 4.48 30.00 -11.47
C ASP A 68 5.13 28.65 -11.09
N PRO A 69 6.18 28.22 -11.82
CA PRO A 69 6.79 26.91 -11.63
C PRO A 69 7.29 26.64 -10.21
N PHE A 70 7.69 27.65 -9.46
CA PHE A 70 8.12 27.47 -8.07
C PHE A 70 6.94 27.05 -7.18
N SER A 71 5.83 27.81 -7.22
CA SER A 71 4.63 27.50 -6.44
C SER A 71 4.02 26.16 -6.82
N GLU A 72 4.05 25.78 -8.11
CA GLU A 72 3.61 24.47 -8.58
C GLU A 72 4.48 23.35 -8.00
N GLY A 73 5.80 23.50 -8.03
CA GLY A 73 6.74 22.54 -7.48
C GLY A 73 6.59 22.40 -5.96
N TYR A 74 6.50 23.51 -5.25
CA TYR A 74 6.27 23.50 -3.80
C TYR A 74 4.96 22.78 -3.45
N SER A 75 3.85 23.16 -4.09
CA SER A 75 2.54 22.58 -3.81
C SER A 75 2.49 21.08 -4.10
N ALA A 76 3.12 20.63 -5.18
CA ALA A 76 3.19 19.22 -5.53
C ALA A 76 3.93 18.39 -4.46
N GLU A 77 5.12 18.83 -4.05
CA GLU A 77 5.92 18.13 -3.05
C GLU A 77 5.30 18.21 -1.65
N ALA A 78 4.75 19.38 -1.27
CA ALA A 78 4.04 19.58 -0.01
C ALA A 78 2.83 18.63 0.09
N ALA A 79 2.05 18.48 -0.99
CA ALA A 79 0.94 17.55 -1.03
C ALA A 79 1.41 16.10 -0.79
N ASP A 80 2.51 15.67 -1.38
CA ASP A 80 3.06 14.33 -1.20
C ASP A 80 3.59 14.13 0.22
N ILE A 81 4.29 15.12 0.79
CA ILE A 81 4.77 15.08 2.18
C ILE A 81 3.59 15.00 3.17
N LEU A 82 2.57 15.86 3.01
CA LEU A 82 1.40 15.88 3.89
C LEU A 82 0.59 14.57 3.81
N LYS A 83 0.52 13.94 2.64
CA LYS A 83 -0.09 12.60 2.52
C LYS A 83 0.71 11.56 3.32
N LEU A 84 2.05 11.59 3.27
CA LEU A 84 2.91 10.71 4.04
C LEU A 84 2.74 10.91 5.56
N VAL A 85 2.59 12.15 6.00
CA VAL A 85 2.32 12.47 7.41
C VAL A 85 0.98 11.89 7.83
N ARG A 86 -0.09 12.13 7.08
CA ARG A 86 -1.43 11.56 7.34
C ARG A 86 -1.40 10.02 7.35
N TYR A 87 -0.66 9.41 6.43
CA TYR A 87 -0.49 7.96 6.41
C TYR A 87 0.13 7.41 7.71
N ARG A 88 0.99 8.17 8.39
CA ARG A 88 1.60 7.76 9.67
C ARG A 88 0.67 7.93 10.86
N GLU A 89 -0.23 8.90 10.79
CA GLU A 89 -1.20 9.23 11.86
C GLU A 89 -2.45 8.36 11.79
N ASP A 90 -2.87 7.97 10.58
CA ASP A 90 -4.01 7.08 10.39
C ASP A 90 -3.63 5.63 10.72
N PRO A 91 -4.43 4.91 11.50
CA PRO A 91 -4.23 3.49 11.71
C PRO A 91 -4.28 2.78 10.36
N LYS A 92 -3.16 2.14 10.01
CA LYS A 92 -3.05 1.43 8.73
C LYS A 92 -4.08 0.32 8.68
N PRO A 93 -4.96 0.29 7.68
CA PRO A 93 -5.88 -0.83 7.56
C PRO A 93 -5.08 -2.11 7.41
N LEU A 94 -5.40 -3.11 8.22
CA LEU A 94 -4.76 -4.41 8.12
C LEU A 94 -4.97 -4.94 6.70
N THR A 95 -3.89 -5.37 6.08
CA THR A 95 -3.87 -5.79 4.68
C THR A 95 -3.30 -7.21 4.57
N VAL A 96 -4.00 -8.06 3.84
CA VAL A 96 -3.57 -9.42 3.49
C VAL A 96 -3.43 -9.49 1.97
N ALA A 97 -2.25 -9.81 1.49
CA ALA A 97 -2.01 -10.14 0.08
C ALA A 97 -2.21 -11.64 -0.11
N VAL A 98 -2.89 -12.02 -1.17
CA VAL A 98 -3.24 -13.41 -1.45
C VAL A 98 -2.96 -13.70 -2.91
N ASP A 99 -2.18 -14.75 -3.18
CA ASP A 99 -1.96 -15.26 -4.52
C ASP A 99 -3.22 -15.93 -5.08
N PHE A 100 -3.26 -16.18 -6.38
CA PHE A 100 -4.41 -16.76 -7.07
C PHE A 100 -4.25 -18.25 -7.39
N ASP A 101 -3.20 -18.59 -8.15
CA ASP A 101 -3.00 -19.94 -8.69
C ASP A 101 -2.53 -20.90 -7.58
N ASN A 102 -3.19 -22.06 -7.42
CA ASN A 102 -3.04 -22.99 -6.28
C ASN A 102 -3.27 -22.37 -4.90
N THR A 103 -3.70 -21.13 -4.83
CA THR A 103 -4.06 -20.44 -3.59
C THR A 103 -5.57 -20.23 -3.47
N LEU A 104 -6.21 -19.65 -4.47
CA LEU A 104 -7.66 -19.43 -4.54
C LEU A 104 -8.35 -20.39 -5.53
N ALA A 105 -7.68 -20.65 -6.62
CA ALA A 105 -8.12 -21.61 -7.63
C ALA A 105 -6.98 -22.58 -7.95
N ARG A 106 -7.33 -23.82 -8.25
CA ARG A 106 -6.34 -24.81 -8.64
C ARG A 106 -5.78 -24.48 -10.01
N SER A 107 -4.48 -24.55 -10.15
CA SER A 107 -3.83 -24.48 -11.47
C SER A 107 -4.20 -25.70 -12.30
N VAL A 108 -4.43 -25.47 -13.58
CA VAL A 108 -4.65 -26.49 -14.60
C VAL A 108 -3.53 -26.41 -15.65
N SER A 109 -3.34 -27.50 -16.41
CA SER A 109 -2.24 -27.57 -17.40
C SER A 109 -2.38 -26.61 -18.57
N SER A 110 -3.58 -26.08 -18.81
CA SER A 110 -3.95 -25.22 -19.93
C SER A 110 -4.09 -23.76 -19.48
N TYR A 111 -3.01 -23.14 -18.98
CA TYR A 111 -3.00 -21.70 -18.71
C TYR A 111 -3.48 -20.92 -19.95
N PRO A 112 -4.37 -19.91 -19.82
CA PRO A 112 -4.79 -19.21 -18.59
C PRO A 112 -6.08 -19.76 -17.93
N GLU A 113 -6.54 -20.96 -18.30
CA GLU A 113 -7.74 -21.54 -17.71
C GLU A 113 -7.66 -21.56 -16.16
N ILE A 114 -8.84 -21.41 -15.54
CA ILE A 114 -8.98 -21.42 -14.08
C ILE A 114 -9.61 -22.75 -13.68
N GLY A 115 -8.95 -23.44 -12.77
CA GLY A 115 -9.44 -24.70 -12.24
C GLY A 115 -10.51 -24.52 -11.15
N GLU A 116 -10.75 -25.59 -10.41
CA GLU A 116 -11.69 -25.57 -9.31
C GLU A 116 -11.23 -24.64 -8.19
N GLU A 117 -12.18 -24.08 -7.47
CA GLU A 117 -11.94 -23.36 -6.22
C GLU A 117 -11.15 -24.21 -5.22
N VAL A 118 -10.17 -23.59 -4.55
CA VAL A 118 -9.51 -24.23 -3.42
C VAL A 118 -10.44 -24.20 -2.20
N PRO A 119 -10.74 -25.36 -1.58
CA PRO A 119 -11.71 -25.44 -0.49
C PRO A 119 -11.43 -24.44 0.63
N GLU A 120 -12.49 -23.84 1.18
CA GLU A 120 -12.48 -22.86 2.27
C GLU A 120 -11.82 -21.49 1.96
N ALA A 121 -11.14 -21.31 0.83
CA ALA A 121 -10.46 -20.07 0.50
C ALA A 121 -11.40 -18.86 0.60
N PHE A 122 -12.51 -18.88 -0.10
CA PHE A 122 -13.46 -17.76 -0.16
C PHE A 122 -14.27 -17.59 1.13
N HIS A 123 -14.41 -18.64 1.95
CA HIS A 123 -14.96 -18.51 3.29
C HIS A 123 -14.09 -17.56 4.16
N TRP A 124 -12.78 -17.79 4.19
CA TRP A 124 -11.85 -16.98 4.98
C TRP A 124 -11.72 -15.56 4.43
N LEU A 125 -11.57 -15.41 3.13
CA LEU A 125 -11.44 -14.08 2.51
C LEU A 125 -12.69 -13.23 2.76
N SER A 126 -13.88 -13.77 2.54
CA SER A 126 -15.15 -13.05 2.77
C SER A 126 -15.32 -12.68 4.25
N ARG A 127 -14.89 -13.54 5.18
CA ARG A 127 -14.90 -13.23 6.61
C ARG A 127 -13.98 -12.06 6.94
N TRP A 128 -12.76 -12.06 6.43
CA TRP A 128 -11.80 -10.98 6.67
C TRP A 128 -12.25 -9.66 6.04
N GLU A 129 -12.72 -9.68 4.81
CA GLU A 129 -13.25 -8.49 4.13
C GLU A 129 -14.41 -7.86 4.93
N LYS A 130 -15.36 -8.65 5.40
CA LYS A 130 -16.47 -8.22 6.27
C LYS A 130 -15.99 -7.65 7.62
N SER A 131 -14.84 -8.06 8.09
CA SER A 131 -14.21 -7.54 9.30
C SER A 131 -13.37 -6.27 9.05
N GLY A 132 -13.39 -5.72 7.81
CA GLY A 132 -12.68 -4.50 7.45
C GLY A 132 -11.22 -4.71 7.04
N ILE A 133 -10.77 -5.95 6.93
CA ILE A 133 -9.43 -6.28 6.46
C ILE A 133 -9.35 -6.02 4.96
N ARG A 134 -8.29 -5.38 4.51
CA ARG A 134 -8.06 -5.08 3.10
C ARG A 134 -7.36 -6.24 2.41
N LEU A 135 -7.98 -6.74 1.34
CA LEU A 135 -7.43 -7.83 0.54
C LEU A 135 -6.73 -7.27 -0.70
N ILE A 136 -5.56 -7.81 -1.02
CA ILE A 136 -4.83 -7.51 -2.25
C ILE A 136 -4.66 -8.83 -3.00
N LEU A 137 -5.09 -8.86 -4.26
CA LEU A 137 -4.75 -9.96 -5.15
C LEU A 137 -3.29 -9.80 -5.58
N TRP A 138 -2.47 -10.80 -5.29
CA TRP A 138 -1.06 -10.84 -5.62
C TRP A 138 -0.81 -11.98 -6.61
N THR A 139 -0.72 -11.68 -7.90
CA THR A 139 -0.72 -12.72 -8.94
C THR A 139 0.17 -12.36 -10.15
N MET A 140 0.70 -13.37 -10.81
CA MET A 140 1.40 -13.22 -12.08
C MET A 140 0.45 -13.06 -13.28
N ARG A 141 -0.86 -13.24 -13.10
CA ARG A 141 -1.85 -13.08 -14.16
C ARG A 141 -1.94 -11.62 -14.61
N THR A 142 -2.04 -11.40 -15.92
CA THR A 142 -2.16 -10.09 -16.57
C THR A 142 -3.21 -10.11 -17.66
N GLY A 143 -3.63 -8.94 -18.16
CA GLY A 143 -4.61 -8.82 -19.26
C GLY A 143 -5.90 -9.58 -19.00
N ASP A 144 -6.38 -10.33 -19.98
CA ASP A 144 -7.64 -11.09 -19.90
C ASP A 144 -7.58 -12.15 -18.81
N ALA A 145 -6.44 -12.84 -18.62
CA ALA A 145 -6.28 -13.83 -17.56
C ALA A 145 -6.43 -13.21 -16.15
N LEU A 146 -6.04 -11.96 -15.96
CA LEU A 146 -6.28 -11.24 -14.71
C LEU A 146 -7.76 -10.85 -14.57
N ALA A 147 -8.40 -10.40 -15.66
CA ALA A 147 -9.83 -10.06 -15.64
C ALA A 147 -10.69 -11.29 -15.29
N ASP A 148 -10.35 -12.45 -15.84
CA ASP A 148 -11.02 -13.72 -15.54
C ASP A 148 -10.83 -14.13 -14.06
N ALA A 149 -9.62 -13.98 -13.51
CA ALA A 149 -9.35 -14.26 -12.11
C ALA A 149 -10.13 -13.33 -11.17
N LEU A 150 -10.24 -12.04 -11.50
CA LEU A 150 -11.04 -11.10 -10.72
C LEU A 150 -12.53 -11.42 -10.80
N SER A 151 -13.04 -11.79 -11.98
CA SER A 151 -14.44 -12.23 -12.17
C SER A 151 -14.73 -13.49 -11.37
N PHE A 152 -13.83 -14.47 -11.40
CA PHE A 152 -13.92 -15.71 -10.62
C PHE A 152 -14.04 -15.43 -9.12
N CYS A 153 -13.29 -14.47 -8.59
CA CYS A 153 -13.36 -14.08 -7.19
C CYS A 153 -14.64 -13.28 -6.87
N ALA A 154 -15.05 -12.38 -7.75
CA ALA A 154 -16.25 -11.58 -7.57
C ALA A 154 -17.52 -12.44 -7.56
N GLU A 155 -17.61 -13.48 -8.40
CA GLU A 155 -18.70 -14.46 -8.41
C GLU A 155 -18.83 -15.22 -7.07
N ARG A 156 -17.73 -15.28 -6.30
CA ARG A 156 -17.65 -15.89 -4.96
C ARG A 156 -17.79 -14.86 -3.83
N GLY A 157 -18.17 -13.64 -4.18
CA GLY A 157 -18.47 -12.57 -3.23
C GLY A 157 -17.24 -11.93 -2.58
N VAL A 158 -16.06 -12.04 -3.20
CA VAL A 158 -14.82 -11.40 -2.73
C VAL A 158 -14.36 -10.37 -3.74
N THR A 159 -14.08 -9.16 -3.23
CA THR A 159 -13.48 -8.06 -4.02
C THR A 159 -12.17 -7.64 -3.41
N PHE A 160 -11.21 -7.29 -4.26
CA PHE A 160 -9.89 -6.89 -3.80
C PHE A 160 -9.77 -5.37 -3.74
N TRP A 161 -9.20 -4.90 -2.64
CA TRP A 161 -8.87 -3.49 -2.43
C TRP A 161 -7.74 -3.02 -3.36
N GLY A 162 -6.84 -3.91 -3.77
CA GLY A 162 -5.77 -3.67 -4.72
C GLY A 162 -5.40 -4.93 -5.49
N VAL A 163 -4.71 -4.77 -6.61
CA VAL A 163 -4.21 -5.86 -7.45
C VAL A 163 -2.75 -5.59 -7.75
N ASN A 164 -1.87 -6.48 -7.34
CA ASN A 164 -0.41 -6.38 -7.51
C ASN A 164 0.21 -5.07 -7.02
N ALA A 165 -0.58 -4.21 -6.41
CA ALA A 165 -0.18 -2.91 -5.89
C ALA A 165 -1.14 -2.46 -4.80
N ASN A 166 -0.67 -1.58 -3.95
CA ASN A 166 -1.56 -0.85 -3.06
C ASN A 166 -2.26 0.25 -3.85
N PRO A 167 -3.56 0.53 -3.56
CA PRO A 167 -4.25 1.63 -4.22
C PRO A 167 -3.53 2.96 -4.06
N ALA A 168 -3.61 3.81 -5.09
CA ALA A 168 -2.91 5.10 -5.14
C ALA A 168 -3.29 6.06 -4.00
N GLN A 169 -4.44 5.85 -3.34
CA GLN A 169 -4.87 6.63 -2.17
C GLN A 169 -4.04 6.33 -0.92
N VAL A 170 -3.34 5.20 -0.91
CA VAL A 170 -2.49 4.78 0.21
C VAL A 170 -1.05 5.05 -0.16
N ILE A 171 -0.48 6.02 0.52
CA ILE A 171 0.91 6.41 0.25
C ILE A 171 1.82 5.65 1.20
N TYR A 172 2.67 4.84 0.61
CA TYR A 172 3.77 4.19 1.31
C TYR A 172 5.04 5.03 1.13
N PRO A 173 5.99 4.96 2.09
CA PRO A 173 7.23 5.73 2.04
C PRO A 173 8.06 5.52 0.76
N HIS A 174 7.75 4.48 -0.02
CA HIS A 174 8.45 4.13 -1.25
C HIS A 174 7.44 3.86 -2.38
N PRO A 175 6.76 4.87 -2.92
CA PRO A 175 5.73 4.68 -3.96
C PRO A 175 6.28 4.09 -5.26
N ALA A 176 7.59 4.21 -5.51
CA ALA A 176 8.26 3.59 -6.65
C ALA A 176 8.71 2.14 -6.39
N SER A 177 8.41 1.57 -5.22
CA SER A 177 8.70 0.17 -4.96
C SER A 177 7.80 -0.73 -5.79
N GLY A 178 8.38 -1.66 -6.52
CA GLY A 178 7.63 -2.74 -7.20
C GLY A 178 7.04 -3.76 -6.21
N LYS A 179 7.30 -3.61 -4.90
CA LYS A 179 6.77 -4.48 -3.86
C LYS A 179 5.49 -3.89 -3.27
N CYS A 180 4.39 -4.64 -3.39
CA CYS A 180 3.16 -4.37 -2.67
C CYS A 180 3.38 -4.51 -1.16
N PHE A 181 2.85 -3.58 -0.37
CA PHE A 181 2.84 -3.70 1.08
C PHE A 181 1.63 -4.54 1.52
N SER A 182 1.90 -5.53 2.35
CA SER A 182 0.88 -6.27 3.10
C SER A 182 1.43 -6.66 4.46
N HIS A 183 0.54 -6.83 5.44
CA HIS A 183 0.91 -7.32 6.76
C HIS A 183 1.14 -8.83 6.73
N PHE A 184 0.33 -9.53 5.93
CA PHE A 184 0.43 -10.97 5.71
C PHE A 184 0.39 -11.26 4.22
N LEU A 185 1.10 -12.30 3.81
CA LEU A 185 1.10 -12.83 2.46
C LEU A 185 0.75 -14.32 2.52
N ILE A 186 -0.24 -14.72 1.72
CA ILE A 186 -0.63 -16.12 1.54
C ILE A 186 -0.36 -16.49 0.09
N ASP A 187 0.50 -17.46 -0.12
CA ASP A 187 1.01 -17.86 -1.42
C ASP A 187 1.47 -19.32 -1.33
N ASP A 188 1.09 -20.18 -2.26
CA ASP A 188 1.45 -21.59 -2.29
C ASP A 188 2.96 -21.81 -2.39
N THR A 189 3.68 -20.84 -2.97
CA THR A 189 5.14 -20.86 -3.10
C THR A 189 5.88 -20.31 -1.87
N ALA A 190 5.17 -19.73 -0.89
CA ALA A 190 5.78 -19.20 0.31
C ALA A 190 6.33 -20.31 1.21
N ILE A 191 7.59 -20.16 1.67
CA ILE A 191 8.24 -21.15 2.55
C ILE A 191 7.40 -21.33 3.83
N GLY A 192 6.98 -22.57 4.09
CA GLY A 192 6.21 -22.94 5.27
C GLY A 192 4.69 -22.74 5.12
N CYS A 193 4.19 -22.33 3.96
CA CYS A 193 2.76 -22.32 3.68
C CYS A 193 2.24 -23.77 3.70
N PRO A 194 1.24 -24.11 4.54
CA PRO A 194 0.62 -25.42 4.52
C PRO A 194 -0.08 -25.69 3.17
N LEU A 195 0.29 -26.79 2.53
CA LEU A 195 -0.33 -27.23 1.29
C LEU A 195 -1.15 -28.50 1.52
N ASP A 196 -2.18 -28.67 0.71
CA ASP A 196 -2.94 -29.89 0.64
C ASP A 196 -2.20 -31.00 -0.16
N THR A 197 -2.78 -32.18 -0.23
CA THR A 197 -2.17 -33.32 -0.94
C THR A 197 -2.07 -33.14 -2.46
N LYS A 198 -2.71 -32.11 -3.01
CA LYS A 198 -2.69 -31.76 -4.43
C LYS A 198 -1.81 -30.54 -4.73
N GLY A 199 -1.11 -30.00 -3.72
CA GLY A 199 -0.18 -28.89 -3.86
C GLY A 199 -0.81 -27.49 -3.84
N ALA A 200 -2.09 -27.37 -3.50
CA ALA A 200 -2.72 -26.07 -3.28
C ALA A 200 -2.71 -25.71 -1.79
N VAL A 201 -2.89 -24.42 -1.47
CA VAL A 201 -2.97 -23.94 -0.07
C VAL A 201 -4.02 -24.68 0.72
N ASP A 202 -3.62 -25.23 1.86
CA ASP A 202 -4.52 -25.87 2.81
C ASP A 202 -5.20 -24.83 3.72
N TRP A 203 -6.30 -24.28 3.26
CA TRP A 203 -7.05 -23.24 3.98
C TRP A 203 -7.63 -23.69 5.31
N SER A 204 -7.81 -25.00 5.54
CA SER A 204 -8.20 -25.50 6.85
C SER A 204 -7.14 -25.23 7.93
N LYS A 205 -5.89 -25.01 7.52
CA LYS A 205 -4.76 -24.65 8.38
C LYS A 205 -4.40 -23.17 8.26
N VAL A 206 -4.26 -22.66 7.03
CA VAL A 206 -3.83 -21.29 6.76
C VAL A 206 -4.85 -20.26 7.25
N GLY A 207 -6.15 -20.54 7.07
CA GLY A 207 -7.21 -19.66 7.54
C GLY A 207 -7.14 -19.38 9.05
N PRO A 208 -7.19 -20.41 9.92
CA PRO A 208 -7.06 -20.23 11.37
C PRO A 208 -5.71 -19.64 11.80
N MET A 209 -4.60 -19.99 11.12
CA MET A 209 -3.28 -19.41 11.41
C MET A 209 -3.27 -17.91 11.15
N THR A 210 -3.79 -17.48 10.02
CA THR A 210 -3.87 -16.06 9.62
C THR A 210 -4.83 -15.32 10.55
N ASP A 211 -5.99 -15.87 10.88
CA ASP A 211 -6.95 -15.26 11.80
C ASP A 211 -6.33 -15.01 13.17
N LYS A 212 -5.57 -15.97 13.70
CA LYS A 212 -4.81 -15.81 14.94
C LYS A 212 -3.74 -14.71 14.84
N ALA A 213 -3.02 -14.65 13.72
CA ALA A 213 -2.00 -13.62 13.50
C ALA A 213 -2.63 -12.22 13.40
N ILE A 214 -3.77 -12.11 12.72
CA ILE A 214 -4.58 -10.88 12.65
C ILE A 214 -5.02 -10.44 14.04
N ALA A 215 -5.58 -11.34 14.83
CA ALA A 215 -6.01 -11.03 16.20
C ALA A 215 -4.85 -10.56 17.09
N ALA A 216 -3.67 -11.18 16.96
CA ALA A 216 -2.47 -10.78 17.68
C ALA A 216 -1.92 -9.42 17.24
N TRP A 217 -2.13 -9.04 15.97
CA TRP A 217 -1.71 -7.74 15.44
C TRP A 217 -2.65 -6.61 15.87
N LEU A 218 -3.95 -6.90 16.09
CA LEU A 218 -4.97 -5.93 16.51
C LEU A 218 -5.00 -5.71 18.03
N ALA A 219 -4.35 -6.57 18.81
CA ALA A 219 -4.30 -6.52 20.27
C ALA A 219 -3.29 -5.49 20.77
#